data_5155117221a94b0ace4fae897356db1c
#
_entry.id   5155117221a94b0ace4fae897356db1c
#
_cell.length_a   1.000
_cell.length_b   1.000
_cell.length_c   1.000
_cell.angle_alpha   90.00
_cell.angle_beta   90.00
_cell.angle_gamma   90.00
#
_symmetry.space_group_name_H-M   'P 1'
#
loop_
_entity.id
_entity.type
_entity.pdbx_description
1 polymer ?
#
loop_
_entity_poly.entity_id
_entity_poly.type
_entity_poly.pdbx_seq_one_letter_code
_entity_poly.pdbx_strand_id
1 'polypeptide(L)'
;GDFRSGYYRDQTFMMAIGELNVQQYFAALYAHTDTEHEPASGGRQMGGHYSTRSLNNDGTWKNLTEKKNSSADISPTAGQMPRLLGLAQASKLFRNNENLHSFTQFSNKGNEIAIGTIGDASTSEGLFWETMNAAGVLQVPMLMNVWDDGYGISVPKKFQTTKESISEALKGFQRNEKQKGYEIFNVKGWDYAALCDTYARAAAICRKEHIPVL
;
A
#
# COMPACT_ATOMS: atom_id res chain seq x y z
N GLY A 1 -9.29 6.94 -6.53
CA GLY A 1 -9.92 6.63 -5.24
C GLY A 1 -9.13 5.68 -4.36
N ASP A 2 -8.33 4.79 -4.96
CA ASP A 2 -7.50 3.85 -4.18
C ASP A 2 -6.48 4.56 -3.31
N PHE A 3 -6.12 3.94 -2.19
CA PHE A 3 -5.14 4.46 -1.25
C PHE A 3 -3.88 3.61 -1.23
N ARG A 4 -2.74 4.26 -1.32
CA ARG A 4 -1.45 3.65 -1.04
C ARG A 4 -1.05 3.89 0.42
N SER A 5 -0.49 2.86 1.07
CA SER A 5 0.28 2.98 2.30
C SER A 5 1.62 2.30 2.09
N GLY A 6 2.66 3.08 1.92
CA GLY A 6 3.99 2.61 1.56
C GLY A 6 5.07 3.19 2.44
N TYR A 7 6.29 3.13 1.96
CA TYR A 7 7.49 3.58 2.67
C TYR A 7 8.44 4.33 1.72
N TYR A 8 9.52 4.87 2.25
CA TYR A 8 10.44 5.77 1.54
C TYR A 8 10.99 5.27 0.20
N ARG A 9 10.94 3.98 -0.09
CA ARG A 9 11.43 3.40 -1.35
C ARG A 9 10.45 3.60 -2.52
N ASP A 10 9.21 3.95 -2.24
CA ASP A 10 8.13 4.03 -3.25
C ASP A 10 8.11 5.34 -4.06
N GLN A 11 9.16 6.18 -4.00
CA GLN A 11 9.19 7.46 -4.71
C GLN A 11 9.04 7.28 -6.23
N THR A 12 9.68 6.26 -6.80
CA THR A 12 9.56 5.97 -8.23
C THR A 12 8.16 5.52 -8.62
N PHE A 13 7.46 4.80 -7.74
CA PHE A 13 6.05 4.47 -7.95
C PHE A 13 5.19 5.74 -8.00
N MET A 14 5.38 6.68 -7.08
CA MET A 14 4.65 7.95 -7.06
C MET A 14 4.97 8.82 -8.28
N MET A 15 6.22 8.79 -8.76
CA MET A 15 6.60 9.45 -10.01
C MET A 15 5.94 8.81 -11.23
N ALA A 16 5.91 7.49 -11.29
CA ALA A 16 5.32 6.75 -12.40
C ALA A 16 3.82 7.02 -12.58
N ILE A 17 3.09 7.21 -11.47
CA ILE A 17 1.67 7.57 -11.52
C ILE A 17 1.41 9.08 -11.66
N GLY A 18 2.45 9.91 -11.71
CA GLY A 18 2.35 11.36 -11.94
C GLY A 18 2.00 12.20 -10.72
N GLU A 19 2.10 11.65 -9.50
CA GLU A 19 1.80 12.37 -8.25
C GLU A 19 3.03 13.03 -7.61
N LEU A 20 4.22 12.68 -8.07
CA LEU A 20 5.50 13.25 -7.65
C LEU A 20 6.36 13.50 -8.90
N ASN A 21 7.04 14.61 -8.96
CA ASN A 21 8.05 14.87 -9.97
C ASN A 21 9.44 15.02 -9.36
N VAL A 22 10.46 15.02 -10.21
CA VAL A 22 11.88 15.10 -9.78
C VAL A 22 12.16 16.40 -9.03
N GLN A 23 11.58 17.52 -9.44
CA GLN A 23 11.77 18.80 -8.76
C GLN A 23 11.18 18.76 -7.34
N GLN A 24 9.99 18.24 -7.16
CA GLN A 24 9.35 18.08 -5.85
C GLN A 24 10.13 17.12 -4.94
N TYR A 25 10.69 16.05 -5.51
CA TYR A 25 11.56 15.15 -4.77
C TYR A 25 12.80 15.86 -4.20
N PHE A 26 13.47 16.66 -5.03
CA PHE A 26 14.61 17.45 -4.58
C PHE A 26 14.20 18.61 -3.64
N ALA A 27 13.04 19.21 -3.85
CA ALA A 27 12.49 20.21 -2.92
C ALA A 27 12.30 19.61 -1.51
N ALA A 28 11.79 18.38 -1.40
CA ALA A 28 11.69 17.66 -0.14
C ALA A 28 13.06 17.37 0.48
N LEU A 29 14.05 16.97 -0.34
CA LEU A 29 15.43 16.71 0.12
C LEU A 29 16.08 17.96 0.71
N TYR A 30 15.82 19.12 0.14
CA TYR A 30 16.34 20.42 0.62
C TYR A 30 15.44 21.12 1.64
N ALA A 31 14.40 20.44 2.13
CA ALA A 31 13.44 20.97 3.10
C ALA A 31 12.81 22.31 2.64
N HIS A 32 12.42 22.39 1.38
CA HIS A 32 11.80 23.59 0.82
C HIS A 32 10.46 23.88 1.49
N THR A 33 10.28 25.08 2.02
CA THR A 33 9.11 25.40 2.87
C THR A 33 7.85 25.79 2.09
N ASP A 34 7.99 26.10 0.82
CA ASP A 34 6.85 26.44 -0.04
C ASP A 34 6.12 25.18 -0.50
N THR A 35 4.82 25.14 -0.21
CA THR A 35 3.94 23.99 -0.53
C THR A 35 3.56 23.88 -2.01
N GLU A 36 3.89 24.86 -2.86
CA GLU A 36 3.79 24.72 -4.31
C GLU A 36 4.95 23.87 -4.85
N HIS A 37 6.14 24.01 -4.27
CA HIS A 37 7.34 23.29 -4.65
C HIS A 37 7.52 21.97 -3.92
N GLU A 38 7.14 21.90 -2.63
CA GLU A 38 7.13 20.69 -1.82
C GLU A 38 5.72 20.45 -1.25
N PRO A 39 4.81 19.85 -2.06
CA PRO A 39 3.39 19.76 -1.70
C PRO A 39 3.09 18.74 -0.59
N ALA A 40 4.00 17.80 -0.31
CA ALA A 40 3.75 16.76 0.67
C ALA A 40 3.74 17.29 2.11
N SER A 41 4.72 18.13 2.46
CA SER A 41 4.90 18.56 3.85
C SER A 41 5.32 20.02 4.03
N GLY A 42 5.70 20.74 2.97
CA GLY A 42 6.33 22.06 3.07
C GLY A 42 7.64 22.01 3.85
N GLY A 43 8.48 21.01 3.56
CA GLY A 43 9.80 20.84 4.17
C GLY A 43 9.79 20.31 5.60
N ARG A 44 8.65 19.82 6.11
CA ARG A 44 8.52 19.38 7.52
C ARG A 44 8.81 17.91 7.73
N GLN A 45 8.89 17.12 6.67
CA GLN A 45 9.21 15.68 6.72
C GLN A 45 10.63 15.42 6.22
N MET A 46 11.20 14.30 6.61
CA MET A 46 12.45 13.80 6.02
C MET A 46 12.27 13.61 4.50
N GLY A 47 13.32 13.89 3.75
CA GLY A 47 13.36 13.57 2.33
C GLY A 47 13.04 12.10 2.07
N GLY A 48 12.34 11.82 0.98
CA GLY A 48 11.89 10.47 0.66
C GLY A 48 10.59 10.04 1.33
N HIS A 49 9.94 10.90 2.12
CA HIS A 49 8.65 10.64 2.75
C HIS A 49 7.56 11.43 2.01
N TYR A 50 6.80 10.74 1.21
CA TYR A 50 5.77 11.36 0.37
C TYR A 50 4.37 11.12 0.94
N SER A 51 3.49 12.10 0.73
CA SER A 51 2.05 11.98 0.96
C SER A 51 1.28 12.85 -0.02
N THR A 52 0.05 12.48 -0.33
CA THR A 52 -0.88 13.35 -1.06
C THR A 52 -1.68 14.19 -0.07
N ARG A 53 -1.96 15.45 -0.43
CA ARG A 53 -2.83 16.30 0.39
C ARG A 53 -4.29 15.92 0.22
N SER A 54 -4.98 15.69 1.32
CA SER A 54 -6.41 15.39 1.35
C SER A 54 -7.29 16.63 1.53
N LEU A 55 -6.70 17.74 1.95
CA LEU A 55 -7.42 19.01 2.20
C LEU A 55 -7.07 20.07 1.16
N ASN A 56 -8.01 20.94 0.88
CA ASN A 56 -7.80 22.20 0.20
C ASN A 56 -7.15 23.23 1.15
N ASN A 57 -6.71 24.36 0.62
CA ASN A 57 -6.05 25.40 1.43
C ASN A 57 -6.99 26.07 2.45
N ASP A 58 -8.30 26.02 2.22
CA ASP A 58 -9.34 26.50 3.14
C ASP A 58 -9.74 25.48 4.22
N GLY A 59 -9.10 24.30 4.25
CA GLY A 59 -9.37 23.22 5.21
C GLY A 59 -10.52 22.30 4.82
N THR A 60 -11.19 22.50 3.70
CA THR A 60 -12.22 21.59 3.21
C THR A 60 -11.61 20.32 2.60
N TRP A 61 -12.36 19.22 2.62
CA TRP A 61 -11.91 17.97 2.02
C TRP A 61 -11.91 18.04 0.49
N LYS A 62 -10.86 17.52 -0.11
CA LYS A 62 -10.83 17.21 -1.55
C LYS A 62 -11.71 16.00 -1.83
N ASN A 63 -12.14 15.87 -3.08
CA ASN A 63 -12.77 14.63 -3.53
C ASN A 63 -11.70 13.51 -3.66
N LEU A 64 -11.61 12.65 -2.65
CA LEU A 64 -10.59 11.59 -2.60
C LEU A 64 -10.88 10.47 -3.60
N THR A 65 -12.12 10.31 -4.07
CA THR A 65 -12.49 9.27 -5.05
C THR A 65 -11.93 9.55 -6.45
N GLU A 66 -11.59 10.81 -6.74
CA GLU A 66 -10.99 11.24 -8.01
C GLU A 66 -9.46 11.34 -7.96
N LYS A 67 -8.87 11.07 -6.81
CA LYS A 67 -7.43 11.20 -6.59
C LYS A 67 -6.71 9.86 -6.57
N LYS A 68 -5.42 9.92 -6.84
CA LYS A 68 -4.44 8.86 -6.53
C LYS A 68 -3.90 9.16 -5.13
N ASN A 69 -4.45 8.50 -4.12
CA ASN A 69 -4.19 8.84 -2.73
C ASN A 69 -2.99 8.08 -2.17
N SER A 70 -2.16 8.77 -1.41
CA SER A 70 -1.09 8.17 -0.64
C SER A 70 -1.11 8.71 0.78
N SER A 71 -1.18 7.82 1.76
CA SER A 71 -0.87 8.18 3.15
C SER A 71 0.62 8.53 3.26
N ALA A 72 0.99 9.27 4.29
CA ALA A 72 2.39 9.65 4.50
C ALA A 72 3.28 8.41 4.63
N ASP A 73 4.38 8.40 3.88
CA ASP A 73 5.40 7.38 4.05
C ASP A 73 5.99 7.45 5.45
N ILE A 74 6.41 6.32 5.97
CA ILE A 74 7.01 6.23 7.30
C ILE A 74 8.34 5.49 7.26
N SER A 75 9.25 5.87 8.15
CA SER A 75 10.58 5.26 8.27
C SER A 75 10.62 3.98 9.08
N PRO A 76 9.84 3.82 10.18
CA PRO A 76 9.88 2.58 10.95
C PRO A 76 9.55 1.38 10.09
N THR A 77 10.42 0.37 10.14
CA THR A 77 10.31 -0.85 9.34
C THR A 77 8.96 -1.53 9.58
N ALA A 78 8.25 -1.84 8.51
CA ALA A 78 6.89 -2.39 8.51
C ALA A 78 5.80 -1.51 9.17
N GLY A 79 6.12 -0.30 9.61
CA GLY A 79 5.17 0.58 10.29
C GLY A 79 3.99 1.02 9.41
N GLN A 80 4.11 0.96 8.07
CA GLN A 80 3.01 1.24 7.14
C GLN A 80 1.92 0.16 7.16
N MET A 81 2.21 -1.03 7.66
CA MET A 81 1.33 -2.20 7.57
C MET A 81 0.00 -2.02 8.33
N PRO A 82 -0.04 -1.58 9.60
CA PRO A 82 -1.31 -1.35 10.30
C PRO A 82 -2.17 -0.28 9.64
N ARG A 83 -1.56 0.76 9.07
CA ARG A 83 -2.30 1.80 8.34
C ARG A 83 -2.90 1.24 7.06
N LEU A 84 -2.16 0.42 6.32
CA LEU A 84 -2.66 -0.28 5.14
C LEU A 84 -3.93 -1.09 5.47
N LEU A 85 -3.87 -1.86 6.56
CA LEU A 85 -5.03 -2.61 7.07
C LEU A 85 -6.21 -1.69 7.39
N GLY A 86 -5.95 -0.57 8.07
CA GLY A 86 -6.98 0.41 8.42
C GLY A 86 -7.66 1.03 7.19
N LEU A 87 -6.90 1.37 6.15
CA LEU A 87 -7.44 1.87 4.88
C LEU A 87 -8.31 0.83 4.17
N ALA A 88 -7.87 -0.42 4.14
CA ALA A 88 -8.66 -1.52 3.58
C ALA A 88 -9.94 -1.78 4.40
N GLN A 89 -9.85 -1.71 5.72
CA GLN A 89 -11.02 -1.85 6.60
C GLN A 89 -12.01 -0.70 6.40
N ALA A 90 -11.54 0.53 6.19
CA ALA A 90 -12.41 1.66 5.89
C ALA A 90 -13.22 1.41 4.61
N SER A 91 -12.57 0.96 3.53
CA SER A 91 -13.27 0.57 2.30
C SER A 91 -14.37 -0.47 2.55
N LYS A 92 -14.06 -1.50 3.34
CA LYS A 92 -15.05 -2.52 3.73
C LYS A 92 -16.23 -1.93 4.51
N LEU A 93 -15.98 -1.00 5.43
CA LEU A 93 -17.04 -0.32 6.18
C LEU A 93 -17.92 0.52 5.24
N PHE A 94 -17.33 1.28 4.30
CA PHE A 94 -18.09 2.01 3.30
C PHE A 94 -18.95 1.10 2.42
N ARG A 95 -18.49 -0.12 2.10
CA ARG A 95 -19.28 -1.08 1.33
C ARG A 95 -20.48 -1.63 2.12
N ASN A 96 -20.28 -1.93 3.40
CA ASN A 96 -21.24 -2.68 4.20
C ASN A 96 -22.19 -1.79 5.02
N ASN A 97 -21.97 -0.47 5.07
CA ASN A 97 -22.79 0.46 5.84
C ASN A 97 -23.37 1.56 4.95
N GLU A 98 -24.66 1.43 4.63
CA GLU A 98 -25.38 2.37 3.78
C GLU A 98 -25.38 3.80 4.32
N ASN A 99 -25.31 4.00 5.63
CA ASN A 99 -25.23 5.33 6.23
C ASN A 99 -23.97 6.11 5.82
N LEU A 100 -22.92 5.40 5.37
CA LEU A 100 -21.69 6.01 4.87
C LEU A 100 -21.76 6.38 3.38
N HIS A 101 -22.76 5.92 2.64
CA HIS A 101 -22.84 6.13 1.19
C HIS A 101 -23.09 7.58 0.79
N SER A 102 -23.53 8.43 1.73
CA SER A 102 -23.68 9.87 1.51
C SER A 102 -22.34 10.63 1.47
N PHE A 103 -21.27 10.04 1.98
CA PHE A 103 -19.93 10.64 2.03
C PHE A 103 -19.15 10.36 0.73
N THR A 104 -19.71 10.75 -0.40
CA THR A 104 -19.21 10.41 -1.75
C THR A 104 -17.82 10.97 -2.05
N GLN A 105 -17.37 12.02 -1.33
CA GLN A 105 -16.02 12.56 -1.47
C GLN A 105 -14.94 11.65 -0.87
N PHE A 106 -15.29 10.68 -0.03
CA PHE A 106 -14.34 9.77 0.61
C PHE A 106 -14.30 8.39 -0.03
N SER A 107 -15.44 7.91 -0.53
CA SER A 107 -15.52 6.57 -1.10
C SER A 107 -16.64 6.44 -2.11
N ASN A 108 -16.39 5.67 -3.15
CA ASN A 108 -17.41 5.20 -4.08
C ASN A 108 -18.00 3.88 -3.56
N LYS A 109 -18.75 3.98 -2.43
CA LYS A 109 -19.42 2.84 -1.78
C LYS A 109 -18.48 1.65 -1.49
N GLY A 110 -17.25 1.94 -1.08
CA GLY A 110 -16.25 0.90 -0.78
C GLY A 110 -15.72 0.15 -2.01
N ASN A 111 -15.65 0.81 -3.15
CA ASN A 111 -15.05 0.24 -4.35
C ASN A 111 -13.51 0.36 -4.36
N GLU A 112 -12.94 1.16 -3.47
CA GLU A 112 -11.51 1.39 -3.36
C GLU A 112 -10.79 0.17 -2.77
N ILE A 113 -9.54 -0.04 -3.20
CA ILE A 113 -8.61 -0.97 -2.56
C ILE A 113 -7.49 -0.20 -1.87
N ALA A 114 -6.90 -0.81 -0.86
CA ALA A 114 -5.69 -0.30 -0.22
C ALA A 114 -4.47 -1.06 -0.75
N ILE A 115 -3.49 -0.33 -1.27
CA ILE A 115 -2.29 -0.88 -1.89
C ILE A 115 -1.09 -0.59 -1.00
N GLY A 116 -0.32 -1.62 -0.67
CA GLY A 116 0.88 -1.48 0.13
C GLY A 116 2.09 -2.16 -0.48
N THR A 117 3.26 -1.70 -0.06
CA THR A 117 4.55 -2.23 -0.47
C THR A 117 5.41 -2.48 0.76
N ILE A 118 6.22 -3.54 0.71
CA ILE A 118 7.20 -3.88 1.74
C ILE A 118 8.38 -4.64 1.11
N GLY A 119 9.59 -4.43 1.61
CA GLY A 119 10.75 -5.24 1.23
C GLY A 119 10.71 -6.60 1.95
N ASP A 120 11.34 -7.61 1.35
CA ASP A 120 11.40 -8.96 1.90
C ASP A 120 12.00 -9.02 3.31
N ALA A 121 13.10 -8.31 3.56
CA ALA A 121 13.69 -8.24 4.89
C ALA A 121 12.75 -7.64 5.95
N SER A 122 11.99 -6.63 5.57
CA SER A 122 11.03 -5.96 6.45
C SER A 122 9.84 -6.87 6.83
N THR A 123 9.60 -7.94 6.10
CA THR A 123 8.59 -8.95 6.47
C THR A 123 8.95 -9.74 7.72
N SER A 124 10.18 -9.61 8.22
CA SER A 124 10.59 -10.20 9.50
C SER A 124 10.02 -9.47 10.72
N GLU A 125 9.49 -8.25 10.55
CA GLU A 125 8.88 -7.48 11.63
C GLU A 125 7.51 -8.05 12.05
N GLY A 126 7.23 -8.01 13.37
CA GLY A 126 5.97 -8.49 13.94
C GLY A 126 4.73 -7.84 13.31
N LEU A 127 4.80 -6.52 13.05
CA LEU A 127 3.70 -5.77 12.42
C LEU A 127 3.28 -6.31 11.05
N PHE A 128 4.21 -6.90 10.29
CA PHE A 128 3.86 -7.58 9.05
C PHE A 128 2.94 -8.78 9.32
N TRP A 129 3.35 -9.70 10.18
CA TRP A 129 2.60 -10.93 10.49
C TRP A 129 1.26 -10.66 11.14
N GLU A 130 1.21 -9.71 12.06
CA GLU A 130 -0.04 -9.26 12.70
C GLU A 130 -1.02 -8.69 11.68
N THR A 131 -0.54 -7.83 10.77
CA THR A 131 -1.35 -7.25 9.69
C THR A 131 -1.84 -8.33 8.72
N MET A 132 -0.97 -9.26 8.33
CA MET A 132 -1.34 -10.36 7.44
C MET A 132 -2.43 -11.23 8.08
N ASN A 133 -2.26 -11.60 9.34
CA ASN A 133 -3.29 -12.36 10.06
C ASN A 133 -4.61 -11.59 10.15
N ALA A 134 -4.57 -10.33 10.56
CA ALA A 134 -5.76 -9.51 10.71
C ALA A 134 -6.52 -9.30 9.38
N ALA A 135 -5.80 -9.05 8.28
CA ALA A 135 -6.43 -8.89 6.97
C ALA A 135 -7.09 -10.19 6.48
N GLY A 136 -6.47 -11.33 6.75
CA GLY A 136 -7.04 -12.65 6.49
C GLY A 136 -8.32 -12.93 7.28
N VAL A 137 -8.34 -12.56 8.56
CA VAL A 137 -9.54 -12.69 9.42
C VAL A 137 -10.64 -11.73 8.97
N LEU A 138 -10.29 -10.48 8.76
CA LEU A 138 -11.24 -9.42 8.41
C LEU A 138 -11.74 -9.52 6.97
N GLN A 139 -11.01 -10.19 6.06
CA GLN A 139 -11.33 -10.23 4.63
C GLN A 139 -11.55 -8.82 4.08
N VAL A 140 -10.49 -8.06 3.98
CA VAL A 140 -10.48 -6.65 3.54
C VAL A 140 -9.81 -6.51 2.17
N PRO A 141 -10.16 -5.50 1.37
CA PRO A 141 -9.59 -5.28 0.05
C PRO A 141 -8.18 -4.69 0.13
N MET A 142 -7.23 -5.48 0.59
CA MET A 142 -5.83 -5.12 0.75
C MET A 142 -4.97 -5.82 -0.30
N LEU A 143 -4.29 -5.07 -1.14
CA LEU A 143 -3.30 -5.57 -2.09
C LEU A 143 -1.90 -5.30 -1.53
N MET A 144 -1.26 -6.33 -1.03
CA MET A 144 0.09 -6.25 -0.47
C MET A 144 1.14 -6.72 -1.48
N ASN A 145 2.18 -5.92 -1.67
CA ASN A 145 3.28 -6.24 -2.56
C ASN A 145 4.55 -6.44 -1.76
N VAL A 146 5.13 -7.63 -1.81
CA VAL A 146 6.46 -7.91 -1.28
C VAL A 146 7.47 -7.80 -2.41
N TRP A 147 8.38 -6.85 -2.30
CA TRP A 147 9.49 -6.67 -3.23
C TRP A 147 10.69 -7.46 -2.71
N ASP A 148 10.88 -8.64 -3.30
CA ASP A 148 11.87 -9.62 -2.90
C ASP A 148 13.09 -9.55 -3.83
N ASP A 149 14.18 -8.94 -3.36
CA ASP A 149 15.47 -8.92 -4.03
C ASP A 149 16.46 -9.92 -3.43
N GLY A 150 16.03 -10.66 -2.42
CA GLY A 150 16.83 -11.70 -1.75
C GLY A 150 17.77 -11.20 -0.67
N TYR A 151 17.72 -9.90 -0.34
CA TYR A 151 18.65 -9.28 0.63
C TYR A 151 17.96 -8.24 1.51
N GLY A 152 18.35 -8.19 2.79
CA GLY A 152 18.12 -7.04 3.65
C GLY A 152 19.42 -6.26 3.82
N ILE A 153 19.62 -5.19 3.02
CA ILE A 153 20.89 -4.47 2.89
C ILE A 153 21.99 -5.43 2.42
N SER A 154 22.75 -6.04 3.36
CA SER A 154 23.83 -6.98 3.08
C SER A 154 23.56 -8.42 3.56
N VAL A 155 22.41 -8.64 4.20
CA VAL A 155 22.06 -9.94 4.79
C VAL A 155 21.23 -10.75 3.82
N PRO A 156 21.71 -11.91 3.35
CA PRO A 156 20.94 -12.80 2.48
C PRO A 156 19.64 -13.27 3.13
N LYS A 157 18.57 -13.39 2.34
CA LYS A 157 17.21 -13.79 2.74
C LYS A 157 17.18 -15.08 3.56
N LYS A 158 18.05 -16.04 3.29
CA LYS A 158 18.14 -17.31 4.02
C LYS A 158 18.41 -17.18 5.52
N PHE A 159 18.95 -16.04 5.96
CA PHE A 159 19.16 -15.73 7.38
C PHE A 159 18.02 -14.91 7.99
N GLN A 160 17.02 -14.53 7.21
CA GLN A 160 15.95 -13.64 7.64
C GLN A 160 14.57 -14.29 7.54
N THR A 161 14.35 -15.16 6.56
CA THR A 161 13.03 -15.69 6.25
C THR A 161 13.03 -17.20 6.24
N THR A 162 12.20 -17.82 7.07
CA THR A 162 11.95 -19.27 7.02
C THR A 162 11.47 -19.68 5.62
N LYS A 163 11.83 -20.86 5.16
CA LYS A 163 11.61 -21.34 3.78
C LYS A 163 12.32 -20.51 2.70
N GLU A 164 13.09 -19.50 3.07
CA GLU A 164 13.75 -18.57 2.14
C GLU A 164 12.79 -17.95 1.10
N SER A 165 11.50 -17.92 1.42
CA SER A 165 10.43 -17.43 0.55
C SER A 165 9.22 -16.98 1.37
N ILE A 166 8.78 -15.73 1.16
CA ILE A 166 7.60 -15.18 1.84
C ILE A 166 6.33 -15.89 1.36
N SER A 167 6.18 -16.14 0.07
CA SER A 167 5.01 -16.83 -0.46
C SER A 167 4.88 -18.25 0.09
N GLU A 168 5.99 -18.98 0.24
CA GLU A 168 5.97 -20.31 0.88
C GLU A 168 5.71 -20.23 2.39
N ALA A 169 6.25 -19.23 3.07
CA ALA A 169 5.97 -19.00 4.49
C ALA A 169 4.50 -18.66 4.75
N LEU A 170 3.86 -17.93 3.83
CA LEU A 170 2.46 -17.53 3.91
C LEU A 170 1.49 -18.50 3.23
N LYS A 171 1.95 -19.64 2.73
CA LYS A 171 1.10 -20.61 2.02
C LYS A 171 -0.10 -21.09 2.84
N GLY A 172 0.04 -21.15 4.17
CA GLY A 172 -1.06 -21.47 5.09
C GLY A 172 -2.15 -20.41 5.16
N PHE A 173 -1.89 -19.20 4.69
CA PHE A 173 -2.86 -18.11 4.59
C PHE A 173 -3.63 -18.10 3.27
N GLN A 174 -3.23 -18.90 2.29
CA GLN A 174 -3.91 -18.97 1.01
C GLN A 174 -5.30 -19.54 1.15
N ARG A 175 -6.28 -18.89 0.51
CA ARG A 175 -7.65 -19.37 0.46
C ARG A 175 -7.76 -20.70 -0.29
N ASN A 176 -8.76 -21.48 0.06
CA ASN A 176 -9.14 -22.70 -0.65
C ASN A 176 -10.69 -22.83 -0.67
N GLU A 177 -11.19 -23.93 -1.23
CA GLU A 177 -12.65 -24.16 -1.34
C GLU A 177 -13.39 -24.15 0.01
N LYS A 178 -12.71 -24.43 1.12
CA LYS A 178 -13.31 -24.58 2.46
C LYS A 178 -12.98 -23.44 3.42
N GLN A 179 -11.92 -22.67 3.13
CA GLN A 179 -11.37 -21.70 4.08
C GLN A 179 -11.09 -20.36 3.40
N LYS A 180 -11.46 -19.29 4.10
CA LYS A 180 -11.10 -17.91 3.74
C LYS A 180 -9.59 -17.72 3.87
N GLY A 181 -9.06 -16.75 3.16
CA GLY A 181 -7.64 -16.42 3.18
C GLY A 181 -7.30 -15.41 2.09
N TYR A 182 -6.07 -15.46 1.66
CA TYR A 182 -5.50 -14.62 0.62
C TYR A 182 -5.57 -15.27 -0.75
N GLU A 183 -5.66 -14.44 -1.80
CA GLU A 183 -5.14 -14.84 -3.11
C GLU A 183 -3.66 -14.51 -3.13
N ILE A 184 -2.80 -15.49 -3.44
CA ILE A 184 -1.34 -15.33 -3.44
C ILE A 184 -0.80 -15.50 -4.86
N PHE A 185 -0.07 -14.50 -5.33
CA PHE A 185 0.63 -14.50 -6.60
C PHE A 185 2.14 -14.50 -6.38
N ASN A 186 2.87 -15.15 -7.26
CA ASN A 186 4.32 -15.06 -7.34
C ASN A 186 4.70 -14.78 -8.80
N VAL A 187 5.42 -13.70 -9.03
CA VAL A 187 5.80 -13.24 -10.36
C VAL A 187 7.24 -12.76 -10.36
N LYS A 188 7.95 -13.02 -11.45
CA LYS A 188 9.35 -12.57 -11.61
C LYS A 188 9.40 -11.06 -11.79
N GLY A 189 10.13 -10.36 -10.93
CA GLY A 189 10.21 -8.90 -10.92
C GLY A 189 10.82 -8.25 -12.18
N TRP A 190 11.47 -9.03 -13.03
CA TRP A 190 12.02 -8.58 -14.32
C TRP A 190 11.15 -8.92 -15.52
N ASP A 191 10.04 -9.64 -15.34
CA ASP A 191 9.09 -9.94 -16.41
C ASP A 191 7.97 -8.89 -16.40
N TYR A 192 8.19 -7.83 -17.16
CA TYR A 192 7.26 -6.68 -17.20
C TYR A 192 5.86 -7.07 -17.67
N ALA A 193 5.74 -7.92 -18.69
CA ALA A 193 4.43 -8.34 -19.20
C ALA A 193 3.66 -9.15 -18.15
N ALA A 194 4.33 -10.13 -17.54
CA ALA A 194 3.75 -10.93 -16.47
C ALA A 194 3.38 -10.08 -15.23
N LEU A 195 4.18 -9.06 -14.90
CA LEU A 195 3.85 -8.11 -13.84
C LEU A 195 2.54 -7.36 -14.15
N CYS A 196 2.42 -6.79 -15.35
CA CYS A 196 1.20 -6.08 -15.76
C CYS A 196 -0.05 -6.97 -15.65
N ASP A 197 0.01 -8.18 -16.17
CA ASP A 197 -1.10 -9.13 -16.13
C ASP A 197 -1.43 -9.54 -14.68
N THR A 198 -0.41 -9.81 -13.87
CA THR A 198 -0.59 -10.21 -12.48
C THR A 198 -1.20 -9.10 -11.65
N TYR A 199 -0.71 -7.86 -11.77
CA TYR A 199 -1.29 -6.72 -11.06
C TYR A 199 -2.72 -6.42 -11.49
N ALA A 200 -3.04 -6.53 -12.78
CA ALA A 200 -4.40 -6.34 -13.28
C ALA A 200 -5.37 -7.38 -12.66
N ARG A 201 -4.97 -8.64 -12.64
CA ARG A 201 -5.75 -9.73 -12.03
C ARG A 201 -5.87 -9.57 -10.52
N ALA A 202 -4.77 -9.30 -9.83
CA ALA A 202 -4.72 -9.11 -8.39
C ALA A 202 -5.63 -7.95 -7.93
N ALA A 203 -5.54 -6.79 -8.60
CA ALA A 203 -6.39 -5.65 -8.32
C ALA A 203 -7.87 -5.94 -8.61
N ALA A 204 -8.18 -6.65 -9.70
CA ALA A 204 -9.55 -7.04 -10.04
C ALA A 204 -10.17 -7.97 -8.98
N ILE A 205 -9.44 -8.98 -8.53
CA ILE A 205 -9.88 -9.91 -7.47
C ILE A 205 -10.07 -9.15 -6.17
N CYS A 206 -9.06 -8.39 -5.74
CA CYS A 206 -9.10 -7.61 -4.51
C CYS A 206 -10.33 -6.68 -4.46
N ARG A 207 -10.60 -5.96 -5.55
CA ARG A 207 -11.73 -5.03 -5.67
C ARG A 207 -13.08 -5.72 -5.76
N LYS A 208 -13.19 -6.75 -6.59
CA LYS A 208 -14.46 -7.43 -6.86
C LYS A 208 -14.90 -8.29 -5.69
N GLU A 209 -13.98 -9.12 -5.18
CA GLU A 209 -14.27 -10.08 -4.12
C GLU A 209 -14.08 -9.50 -2.72
N HIS A 210 -13.42 -8.35 -2.60
CA HIS A 210 -13.16 -7.65 -1.34
C HIS A 210 -12.37 -8.49 -0.34
N ILE A 211 -11.35 -9.16 -0.83
CA ILE A 211 -10.46 -10.03 -0.07
C ILE A 211 -9.01 -9.54 -0.16
N PRO A 212 -8.16 -9.93 0.78
CA PRO A 212 -6.76 -9.60 0.71
C PRO A 212 -6.04 -10.40 -0.39
N VAL A 213 -5.08 -9.75 -1.04
CA VAL A 213 -4.23 -10.30 -2.11
C VAL A 213 -2.77 -10.00 -1.78
N LEU A 214 -1.87 -10.97 -2.00
CA LEU A 214 -0.43 -10.88 -1.82
C LEU A 214 0.29 -11.20 -3.12
#